data_3d95cafab0cf8e5617cb42c83c69436d
#
_entry.id   3d95cafab0cf8e5617cb42c83c69436d
#
_cell.length_a   1.000
_cell.length_b   1.000
_cell.length_c   1.000
_cell.angle_alpha   90.00
_cell.angle_beta   90.00
_cell.angle_gamma   90.00
#
_symmetry.space_group_name_H-M   'P 1'
#
loop_
_entity.id
_entity.type
_entity.pdbx_description
1 polymer ?
#
loop_
_entity_poly.entity_id
_entity_poly.type
_entity_poly.pdbx_seq_one_letter_code
_entity_poly.pdbx_strand_id
1 'polypeptide(L)'
;FTNLSQDHLDYHGSLKNYLHAKSKLFQKGVSEKFVYIDSEDSKKIVEISNIESFSIGTKEENNVKLINYNDDKVNFSLDGTEVECELNLSGPKYIDNFLLAFSMSYYSGLSNLSDLIANAKNLTNPPGRFETINNNNKNVVVDYAHTPVAIEETINYAKSKYKKVIVILGAGGDRDKSKRNKMGEAATSADHIIITNDNPRNEDPIDISKEILEGIPLNKNTDVILDRKEAIYKGVESLKENEV
;
A
#
# COMPACT_ATOMS: atom_id res chain seq x y z
N PHE A 1 2.59 -14.18 -0.92
CA PHE A 1 3.56 -13.22 -0.39
C PHE A 1 3.60 -11.98 -1.27
N THR A 2 3.47 -10.78 -0.69
CA THR A 2 3.43 -9.51 -1.44
C THR A 2 4.80 -8.83 -1.47
N ASN A 3 5.28 -8.41 -0.31
CA ASN A 3 6.52 -7.64 -0.18
C ASN A 3 7.14 -7.79 1.22
N LEU A 4 8.35 -7.24 1.35
CA LEU A 4 9.02 -7.00 2.61
C LEU A 4 9.56 -5.57 2.61
N SER A 5 9.18 -4.78 3.59
CA SER A 5 9.68 -3.42 3.81
C SER A 5 9.92 -3.17 5.29
N GLN A 6 10.59 -2.07 5.62
CA GLN A 6 10.85 -1.72 7.02
C GLN A 6 9.55 -1.48 7.77
N ASP A 7 9.17 -2.42 8.61
CA ASP A 7 8.10 -2.31 9.60
C ASP A 7 8.36 -3.31 10.73
N HIS A 8 7.85 -3.04 11.94
CA HIS A 8 7.95 -3.93 13.09
C HIS A 8 9.38 -4.35 13.47
N LEU A 9 10.40 -3.52 13.16
CA LEU A 9 11.79 -3.82 13.53
C LEU A 9 12.04 -3.70 15.02
N ASP A 10 11.21 -2.96 15.75
CA ASP A 10 11.11 -2.94 17.20
C ASP A 10 10.85 -4.34 17.79
N TYR A 11 10.07 -5.17 17.09
CA TYR A 11 9.76 -6.55 17.47
C TYR A 11 10.73 -7.57 16.86
N HIS A 12 11.01 -7.47 15.55
CA HIS A 12 11.82 -8.47 14.83
C HIS A 12 13.32 -8.24 14.91
N GLY A 13 13.78 -7.04 15.28
CA GLY A 13 15.18 -6.63 15.38
C GLY A 13 15.90 -6.45 14.03
N SER A 14 15.47 -7.14 12.97
CA SER A 14 16.04 -7.02 11.62
C SER A 14 15.08 -7.47 10.51
N LEU A 15 15.29 -6.96 9.29
CA LEU A 15 14.55 -7.43 8.11
C LEU A 15 14.76 -8.92 7.84
N LYS A 16 15.93 -9.47 8.14
CA LYS A 16 16.20 -10.91 8.00
C LYS A 16 15.32 -11.74 8.92
N ASN A 17 15.18 -11.34 10.18
CA ASN A 17 14.31 -12.01 11.13
C ASN A 17 12.84 -11.86 10.75
N TYR A 18 12.46 -10.69 10.21
CA TYR A 18 11.10 -10.44 9.74
C TYR A 18 10.78 -11.32 8.53
N LEU A 19 11.69 -11.43 7.55
CA LEU A 19 11.54 -12.37 6.43
C LEU A 19 11.39 -13.81 6.91
N HIS A 20 12.23 -14.24 7.85
CA HIS A 20 12.14 -15.58 8.43
C HIS A 20 10.81 -15.82 9.14
N ALA A 21 10.31 -14.82 9.89
CA ALA A 21 9.00 -14.92 10.53
C ALA A 21 7.86 -15.07 9.49
N LYS A 22 7.90 -14.28 8.41
CA LYS A 22 6.94 -14.40 7.30
C LYS A 22 7.04 -15.75 6.57
N SER A 23 8.24 -16.29 6.38
CA SER A 23 8.45 -17.55 5.65
C SER A 23 7.82 -18.77 6.32
N LYS A 24 7.56 -18.70 7.64
CA LYS A 24 6.90 -19.81 8.37
C LYS A 24 5.52 -20.17 7.82
N LEU A 25 4.81 -19.20 7.23
CA LEU A 25 3.52 -19.43 6.59
C LEU A 25 3.65 -20.27 5.31
N PHE A 26 4.81 -20.25 4.66
CA PHE A 26 5.07 -20.87 3.36
C PHE A 26 5.92 -22.15 3.49
N GLN A 27 5.64 -22.96 4.51
CA GLN A 27 6.36 -24.20 4.76
C GLN A 27 5.43 -25.39 4.62
N LYS A 28 5.99 -26.55 4.23
CA LYS A 28 5.26 -27.82 4.14
C LYS A 28 4.59 -28.17 5.46
N GLY A 29 3.30 -28.53 5.40
CA GLY A 29 2.48 -28.80 6.56
C GLY A 29 1.73 -27.59 7.13
N VAL A 30 2.07 -26.36 6.66
CA VAL A 30 1.32 -25.12 6.94
C VAL A 30 0.53 -24.69 5.70
N SER A 31 1.19 -24.73 4.53
CA SER A 31 0.60 -24.45 3.23
C SER A 31 0.96 -25.57 2.25
N GLU A 32 0.07 -25.87 1.31
CA GLU A 32 0.34 -26.81 0.20
C GLU A 32 0.87 -26.06 -1.02
N LYS A 33 0.33 -24.85 -1.26
CA LYS A 33 0.68 -23.97 -2.37
C LYS A 33 0.73 -22.54 -1.89
N PHE A 34 1.47 -21.69 -2.59
CA PHE A 34 1.39 -20.25 -2.38
C PHE A 34 1.63 -19.44 -3.66
N VAL A 35 1.11 -18.23 -3.66
CA VAL A 35 1.30 -17.26 -4.74
C VAL A 35 2.15 -16.10 -4.22
N TYR A 36 3.01 -15.55 -5.05
CA TYR A 36 3.91 -14.47 -4.66
C TYR A 36 4.14 -13.46 -5.78
N ILE A 37 4.37 -12.20 -5.40
CA ILE A 37 4.85 -11.17 -6.31
C ILE A 37 6.36 -11.38 -6.52
N ASP A 38 6.81 -11.48 -7.77
CA ASP A 38 8.22 -11.73 -8.12
C ASP A 38 9.11 -10.57 -7.63
N SER A 39 9.95 -10.88 -6.67
CA SER A 39 10.92 -9.98 -6.06
C SER A 39 12.10 -10.78 -5.49
N GLU A 40 13.20 -10.11 -5.19
CA GLU A 40 14.35 -10.77 -4.56
C GLU A 40 14.03 -11.38 -3.19
N ASP A 41 13.11 -10.79 -2.43
CA ASP A 41 12.72 -11.33 -1.13
C ASP A 41 11.76 -12.52 -1.26
N SER A 42 10.87 -12.52 -2.26
CA SER A 42 10.00 -13.66 -2.52
C SER A 42 10.79 -14.88 -3.01
N LYS A 43 11.82 -14.69 -3.80
CA LYS A 43 12.75 -15.78 -4.22
C LYS A 43 13.37 -16.46 -3.02
N LYS A 44 13.83 -15.72 -2.02
CA LYS A 44 14.35 -16.28 -0.76
C LYS A 44 13.32 -17.14 -0.03
N ILE A 45 12.04 -16.73 -0.06
CA ILE A 45 10.95 -17.52 0.54
C ILE A 45 10.71 -18.80 -0.27
N VAL A 46 10.69 -18.72 -1.59
CA VAL A 46 10.54 -19.87 -2.49
C VAL A 46 11.63 -20.91 -2.23
N GLU A 47 12.89 -20.48 -2.12
CA GLU A 47 14.03 -21.36 -1.83
C GLU A 47 13.88 -22.12 -0.50
N ILE A 48 13.26 -21.48 0.52
CA ILE A 48 13.12 -22.07 1.85
C ILE A 48 11.85 -22.93 1.96
N SER A 49 10.80 -22.60 1.19
CA SER A 49 9.47 -23.17 1.36
C SER A 49 9.35 -24.64 0.98
N ASN A 50 10.02 -25.03 -0.10
CA ASN A 50 9.96 -26.38 -0.68
C ASN A 50 8.52 -26.89 -0.93
N ILE A 51 7.61 -25.99 -1.33
CA ILE A 51 6.22 -26.27 -1.71
C ILE A 51 5.93 -25.67 -3.09
N GLU A 52 4.85 -26.10 -3.74
CA GLU A 52 4.41 -25.56 -5.02
C GLU A 52 4.15 -24.06 -4.93
N SER A 53 4.71 -23.28 -5.87
CA SER A 53 4.57 -21.82 -5.84
C SER A 53 4.35 -21.24 -7.23
N PHE A 54 3.59 -20.13 -7.29
CA PHE A 54 3.20 -19.46 -8.52
C PHE A 54 3.60 -17.99 -8.45
N SER A 55 4.38 -17.56 -9.43
CA SER A 55 4.91 -16.20 -9.52
C SER A 55 3.97 -15.24 -10.25
N ILE A 56 3.89 -14.01 -9.77
CA ILE A 56 3.22 -12.90 -10.43
C ILE A 56 4.24 -11.82 -10.72
N GLY A 57 4.28 -11.32 -11.94
CA GLY A 57 5.22 -10.27 -12.32
C GLY A 57 5.03 -9.81 -13.76
N THR A 58 6.07 -9.19 -14.32
CA THR A 58 6.06 -8.67 -15.70
C THR A 58 6.94 -9.47 -16.65
N LYS A 59 7.62 -10.50 -16.17
CA LYS A 59 8.55 -11.30 -16.96
C LYS A 59 7.82 -12.46 -17.63
N GLU A 60 8.39 -12.94 -18.74
CA GLU A 60 7.84 -14.08 -19.51
C GLU A 60 7.75 -15.37 -18.70
N GLU A 61 8.67 -15.59 -17.78
CA GLU A 61 8.72 -16.79 -16.94
C GLU A 61 7.71 -16.78 -15.79
N ASN A 62 6.99 -15.67 -15.54
CA ASN A 62 5.98 -15.64 -14.47
C ASN A 62 4.74 -16.45 -14.85
N ASN A 63 4.19 -17.20 -13.90
CA ASN A 63 2.94 -17.93 -14.08
C ASN A 63 1.76 -16.96 -14.38
N VAL A 64 1.78 -15.81 -13.72
CA VAL A 64 0.86 -14.72 -13.97
C VAL A 64 1.65 -13.50 -14.41
N LYS A 65 1.61 -13.21 -15.70
CA LYS A 65 2.35 -12.10 -16.30
C LYS A 65 1.42 -10.93 -16.54
N LEU A 66 1.67 -9.83 -15.84
CA LEU A 66 1.00 -8.55 -16.11
C LEU A 66 1.44 -8.03 -17.49
N ILE A 67 0.48 -7.79 -18.39
CA ILE A 67 0.73 -7.27 -19.73
C ILE A 67 0.57 -5.74 -19.72
N ASN A 68 -0.60 -5.25 -19.34
CA ASN A 68 -0.88 -3.83 -19.17
C ASN A 68 -2.11 -3.62 -18.29
N TYR A 69 -2.32 -2.38 -17.85
CA TYR A 69 -3.53 -1.98 -17.13
C TYR A 69 -3.79 -0.47 -17.30
N ASN A 70 -5.03 -0.11 -17.06
CA ASN A 70 -5.49 1.27 -16.88
C ASN A 70 -6.45 1.34 -15.68
N ASP A 71 -7.18 2.44 -15.52
CA ASP A 71 -8.05 2.64 -14.37
C ASP A 71 -9.19 1.62 -14.26
N ASP A 72 -9.68 1.13 -15.39
CA ASP A 72 -10.89 0.30 -15.46
C ASP A 72 -10.61 -1.16 -15.84
N LYS A 73 -9.40 -1.47 -16.31
CA LYS A 73 -9.07 -2.79 -16.86
C LYS A 73 -7.66 -3.23 -16.54
N VAL A 74 -7.49 -4.54 -16.42
CA VAL A 74 -6.18 -5.20 -16.37
C VAL A 74 -6.13 -6.34 -17.38
N ASN A 75 -5.01 -6.42 -18.12
CA ASN A 75 -4.69 -7.51 -19.03
C ASN A 75 -3.46 -8.26 -18.50
N PHE A 76 -3.58 -9.55 -18.39
CA PHE A 76 -2.49 -10.42 -17.91
C PHE A 76 -2.56 -11.78 -18.59
N SER A 77 -1.46 -12.52 -18.59
CA SER A 77 -1.44 -13.93 -18.97
C SER A 77 -1.46 -14.80 -17.73
N LEU A 78 -2.28 -15.82 -17.69
CA LEU A 78 -2.38 -16.82 -16.63
C LEU A 78 -2.02 -18.17 -17.25
N ASP A 79 -0.85 -18.71 -16.90
CA ASP A 79 -0.29 -19.95 -17.49
C ASP A 79 -0.37 -19.97 -19.03
N GLY A 80 -0.04 -18.87 -19.68
CA GLY A 80 -0.09 -18.70 -21.14
C GLY A 80 -1.45 -18.36 -21.74
N THR A 81 -2.52 -18.31 -20.94
CA THR A 81 -3.85 -17.86 -21.37
C THR A 81 -4.02 -16.37 -21.12
N GLU A 82 -4.32 -15.60 -22.14
CA GLU A 82 -4.63 -14.16 -21.98
C GLU A 82 -5.98 -13.94 -21.31
N VAL A 83 -5.99 -13.06 -20.32
CA VAL A 83 -7.15 -12.71 -19.50
C VAL A 83 -7.30 -11.20 -19.44
N GLU A 84 -8.50 -10.70 -19.70
CA GLU A 84 -8.88 -9.31 -19.44
C GLU A 84 -9.95 -9.29 -18.33
N CYS A 85 -9.75 -8.41 -17.33
CA CYS A 85 -10.75 -8.15 -16.30
C CYS A 85 -11.07 -6.66 -16.25
N GLU A 86 -12.37 -6.33 -16.14
CA GLU A 86 -12.80 -5.01 -15.70
C GLU A 86 -12.61 -4.88 -14.19
N LEU A 87 -12.12 -3.72 -13.73
CA LEU A 87 -11.83 -3.47 -12.31
C LEU A 87 -12.51 -2.18 -11.85
N ASN A 88 -12.88 -2.16 -10.59
CA ASN A 88 -13.34 -0.97 -9.86
C ASN A 88 -12.49 -0.79 -8.58
N LEU A 89 -11.17 -0.85 -8.75
CA LEU A 89 -10.17 -0.74 -7.69
C LEU A 89 -9.21 0.41 -8.00
N SER A 90 -8.71 1.05 -6.96
CA SER A 90 -7.76 2.16 -7.09
C SER A 90 -6.73 2.16 -5.96
N GLY A 91 -5.67 2.95 -6.11
CA GLY A 91 -4.62 3.11 -5.13
C GLY A 91 -3.29 2.47 -5.53
N PRO A 92 -2.22 2.71 -4.77
CA PRO A 92 -0.94 2.06 -5.01
C PRO A 92 -1.09 0.55 -4.78
N LYS A 93 -0.41 -0.27 -5.58
CA LYS A 93 -0.41 -1.74 -5.44
C LYS A 93 -1.78 -2.45 -5.61
N TYR A 94 -2.84 -1.76 -6.07
CA TYR A 94 -4.14 -2.41 -6.25
C TYR A 94 -4.08 -3.54 -7.30
N ILE A 95 -3.30 -3.36 -8.37
CA ILE A 95 -3.09 -4.40 -9.39
C ILE A 95 -2.35 -5.61 -8.81
N ASP A 96 -1.26 -5.40 -8.09
CA ASP A 96 -0.52 -6.50 -7.45
C ASP A 96 -1.43 -7.30 -6.49
N ASN A 97 -2.21 -6.58 -5.68
CA ASN A 97 -3.13 -7.20 -4.73
C ASN A 97 -4.27 -7.95 -5.45
N PHE A 98 -4.81 -7.36 -6.53
CA PHE A 98 -5.83 -8.01 -7.36
C PHE A 98 -5.29 -9.30 -7.99
N LEU A 99 -4.15 -9.23 -8.68
CA LEU A 99 -3.54 -10.40 -9.33
C LEU A 99 -3.22 -11.49 -8.31
N LEU A 100 -2.76 -11.11 -7.09
CA LEU A 100 -2.49 -12.07 -6.03
C LEU A 100 -3.78 -12.78 -5.57
N ALA A 101 -4.85 -12.01 -5.29
CA ALA A 101 -6.12 -12.57 -4.85
C ALA A 101 -6.78 -13.43 -5.93
N PHE A 102 -6.77 -12.97 -7.18
CA PHE A 102 -7.26 -13.70 -8.34
C PHE A 102 -6.53 -15.04 -8.50
N SER A 103 -5.20 -15.00 -8.50
CA SER A 103 -4.36 -16.18 -8.64
C SER A 103 -4.53 -17.17 -7.49
N MET A 104 -4.62 -16.68 -6.25
CA MET A 104 -4.90 -17.53 -5.09
C MET A 104 -6.22 -18.27 -5.25
N SER A 105 -7.27 -17.59 -5.69
CA SER A 105 -8.59 -18.19 -5.91
C SER A 105 -8.58 -19.23 -7.04
N TYR A 106 -7.85 -18.93 -8.12
CA TYR A 106 -7.68 -19.83 -9.26
C TYR A 106 -6.90 -21.10 -8.89
N TYR A 107 -5.69 -20.94 -8.37
CA TYR A 107 -4.80 -22.08 -8.07
C TYR A 107 -5.27 -22.93 -6.87
N SER A 108 -6.12 -22.38 -6.00
CA SER A 108 -6.77 -23.16 -4.94
C SER A 108 -7.96 -23.98 -5.42
N GLY A 109 -8.43 -23.75 -6.66
CA GLY A 109 -9.61 -24.40 -7.20
C GLY A 109 -10.94 -23.94 -6.57
N LEU A 110 -10.94 -22.80 -5.85
CA LEU A 110 -12.16 -22.25 -5.24
C LEU A 110 -13.14 -21.69 -6.26
N SER A 111 -12.65 -21.22 -7.41
CA SER A 111 -13.47 -20.70 -8.49
C SER A 111 -12.88 -21.03 -9.86
N ASN A 112 -13.73 -21.18 -10.87
CA ASN A 112 -13.28 -21.31 -12.24
C ASN A 112 -12.92 -19.94 -12.82
N LEU A 113 -12.16 -19.95 -13.92
CA LEU A 113 -11.63 -18.72 -14.55
C LEU A 113 -12.76 -17.78 -15.00
N SER A 114 -13.84 -18.30 -15.57
CA SER A 114 -14.96 -17.48 -16.06
C SER A 114 -15.65 -16.73 -14.94
N ASP A 115 -15.86 -17.36 -13.79
CA ASP A 115 -16.49 -16.72 -12.63
C ASP A 115 -15.58 -15.66 -12.02
N LEU A 116 -14.27 -15.91 -11.96
CA LEU A 116 -13.29 -14.91 -11.48
C LEU A 116 -13.29 -13.66 -12.35
N ILE A 117 -13.26 -13.83 -13.68
CA ILE A 117 -13.32 -12.70 -14.64
C ILE A 117 -14.64 -11.93 -14.48
N ALA A 118 -15.77 -12.63 -14.48
CA ALA A 118 -17.10 -12.00 -14.40
C ALA A 118 -17.32 -11.19 -13.11
N ASN A 119 -16.70 -11.62 -12.01
CA ASN A 119 -16.85 -10.99 -10.70
C ASN A 119 -15.78 -9.94 -10.38
N ALA A 120 -14.71 -9.82 -11.15
CA ALA A 120 -13.62 -8.88 -10.91
C ALA A 120 -14.11 -7.43 -10.78
N LYS A 121 -15.04 -6.99 -11.63
CA LYS A 121 -15.64 -5.65 -11.62
C LYS A 121 -16.48 -5.32 -10.39
N ASN A 122 -16.91 -6.33 -9.64
CA ASN A 122 -17.70 -6.17 -8.42
C ASN A 122 -16.83 -5.91 -7.19
N LEU A 123 -15.51 -6.02 -7.32
CA LEU A 123 -14.58 -5.72 -6.25
C LEU A 123 -14.52 -4.22 -6.01
N THR A 124 -14.48 -3.84 -4.75
CA THR A 124 -14.28 -2.45 -4.32
C THR A 124 -13.12 -2.37 -3.33
N ASN A 125 -12.53 -1.20 -3.21
CA ASN A 125 -11.50 -0.99 -2.20
C ASN A 125 -12.03 -1.28 -0.80
N PRO A 126 -11.28 -2.00 0.03
CA PRO A 126 -11.63 -2.12 1.44
C PRO A 126 -11.64 -0.73 2.12
N PRO A 127 -12.49 -0.51 3.14
CA PRO A 127 -12.49 0.74 3.89
C PRO A 127 -11.09 1.13 4.38
N GLY A 128 -10.71 2.40 4.21
CA GLY A 128 -9.39 2.91 4.59
C GLY A 128 -8.21 2.41 3.74
N ARG A 129 -8.45 1.90 2.55
CA ARG A 129 -7.42 1.49 1.58
C ARG A 129 -7.62 2.24 0.27
N PHE A 130 -7.01 3.40 0.15
CA PHE A 130 -7.23 4.36 -0.92
C PHE A 130 -8.74 4.61 -1.17
N GLU A 131 -9.51 4.64 -0.08
CA GLU A 131 -10.94 4.89 -0.10
C GLU A 131 -11.21 6.33 -0.51
N THR A 132 -11.82 6.52 -1.67
CA THR A 132 -12.08 7.86 -2.20
C THR A 132 -13.49 8.32 -1.83
N ILE A 133 -13.58 9.46 -1.17
CA ILE A 133 -14.82 10.15 -0.81
C ILE A 133 -14.88 11.43 -1.65
N ASN A 134 -15.91 11.56 -2.48
CA ASN A 134 -16.16 12.77 -3.26
C ASN A 134 -17.37 13.51 -2.70
N ASN A 135 -17.20 14.81 -2.42
CA ASN A 135 -18.28 15.69 -2.01
C ASN A 135 -18.05 17.10 -2.55
N ASN A 136 -19.02 17.64 -3.31
CA ASN A 136 -18.95 18.99 -3.88
C ASN A 136 -17.66 19.28 -4.66
N ASN A 137 -17.24 18.35 -5.54
CA ASN A 137 -16.02 18.41 -6.35
C ASN A 137 -14.71 18.43 -5.54
N LYS A 138 -14.76 18.13 -4.25
CA LYS A 138 -13.59 17.90 -3.40
C LYS A 138 -13.39 16.40 -3.23
N ASN A 139 -12.16 15.94 -3.38
CA ASN A 139 -11.80 14.54 -3.18
C ASN A 139 -11.05 14.39 -1.87
N VAL A 140 -11.42 13.40 -1.09
CA VAL A 140 -10.70 12.99 0.11
C VAL A 140 -10.36 11.52 -0.04
N VAL A 141 -9.11 11.17 0.15
CA VAL A 141 -8.64 9.78 0.14
C VAL A 141 -8.29 9.37 1.57
N VAL A 142 -8.87 8.27 2.01
CA VAL A 142 -8.53 7.64 3.30
C VAL A 142 -7.67 6.42 3.02
N ASP A 143 -6.45 6.42 3.56
CA ASP A 143 -5.50 5.31 3.39
C ASP A 143 -4.82 4.94 4.71
N TYR A 144 -4.41 3.70 4.82
CA TYR A 144 -3.73 3.14 6.00
C TYR A 144 -2.20 3.27 5.93
N ALA A 145 -1.65 3.97 4.95
CA ALA A 145 -0.21 4.15 4.80
C ALA A 145 0.43 4.69 6.09
N HIS A 146 1.35 3.94 6.67
CA HIS A 146 2.02 4.27 7.93
C HIS A 146 3.51 3.88 7.94
N THR A 147 4.03 3.53 6.77
CA THR A 147 5.46 3.32 6.52
C THR A 147 5.94 4.32 5.48
N PRO A 148 7.24 4.72 5.48
CA PRO A 148 7.76 5.68 4.51
C PRO A 148 7.44 5.30 3.06
N VAL A 149 7.67 4.05 2.69
CA VAL A 149 7.40 3.53 1.33
C VAL A 149 5.92 3.64 0.98
N ALA A 150 5.02 3.23 1.89
CA ALA A 150 3.59 3.29 1.63
C ALA A 150 3.08 4.73 1.50
N ILE A 151 3.59 5.66 2.31
CA ILE A 151 3.25 7.10 2.23
C ILE A 151 3.67 7.64 0.88
N GLU A 152 4.90 7.40 0.46
CA GLU A 152 5.43 7.87 -0.83
C GLU A 152 4.61 7.30 -2.00
N GLU A 153 4.35 5.99 -2.02
CA GLU A 153 3.56 5.33 -3.06
C GLU A 153 2.13 5.89 -3.12
N THR A 154 1.48 6.12 -1.97
CA THR A 154 0.12 6.68 -1.90
C THR A 154 0.07 8.11 -2.44
N ILE A 155 1.02 8.97 -2.05
CA ILE A 155 1.10 10.34 -2.54
C ILE A 155 1.40 10.36 -4.05
N ASN A 156 2.34 9.56 -4.54
CA ASN A 156 2.69 9.50 -5.95
C ASN A 156 1.52 8.99 -6.81
N TYR A 157 0.78 7.99 -6.32
CA TYR A 157 -0.45 7.55 -6.99
C TYR A 157 -1.52 8.67 -7.00
N ALA A 158 -1.73 9.35 -5.88
CA ALA A 158 -2.66 10.49 -5.83
C ALA A 158 -2.24 11.60 -6.81
N LYS A 159 -0.95 11.92 -6.92
CA LYS A 159 -0.43 12.91 -7.88
C LYS A 159 -0.62 12.51 -9.35
N SER A 160 -0.72 11.24 -9.65
CA SER A 160 -1.06 10.78 -11.00
C SER A 160 -2.52 11.04 -11.39
N LYS A 161 -3.40 11.27 -10.40
CA LYS A 161 -4.85 11.46 -10.57
C LYS A 161 -5.31 12.90 -10.33
N TYR A 162 -4.63 13.63 -9.46
CA TYR A 162 -5.04 14.94 -8.98
C TYR A 162 -3.97 16.00 -9.21
N LYS A 163 -4.38 17.25 -9.44
CA LYS A 163 -3.47 18.37 -9.71
C LYS A 163 -2.64 18.78 -8.50
N LYS A 164 -3.18 18.61 -7.31
CA LYS A 164 -2.54 18.97 -6.05
C LYS A 164 -2.93 17.97 -4.98
N VAL A 165 -1.95 17.59 -4.17
CA VAL A 165 -2.12 16.62 -3.08
C VAL A 165 -1.76 17.28 -1.76
N ILE A 166 -2.72 17.26 -0.82
CA ILE A 166 -2.52 17.64 0.57
C ILE A 166 -2.48 16.36 1.39
N VAL A 167 -1.36 16.10 2.05
CA VAL A 167 -1.25 14.94 2.93
C VAL A 167 -1.43 15.34 4.39
N ILE A 168 -2.27 14.59 5.10
CA ILE A 168 -2.47 14.71 6.55
C ILE A 168 -1.96 13.43 7.18
N LEU A 169 -0.87 13.50 7.94
CA LEU A 169 -0.24 12.34 8.52
C LEU A 169 0.14 12.54 9.99
N GLY A 170 0.23 11.43 10.69
CA GLY A 170 0.76 11.32 12.05
C GLY A 170 1.43 9.98 12.25
N ALA A 171 2.09 9.79 13.37
CA ALA A 171 2.70 8.52 13.74
C ALA A 171 2.24 8.07 15.13
N GLY A 172 2.11 6.75 15.31
CA GLY A 172 1.77 6.19 16.61
C GLY A 172 2.96 6.26 17.59
N GLY A 173 2.67 6.55 18.85
CA GLY A 173 3.60 6.43 19.97
C GLY A 173 3.88 4.97 20.36
N ASP A 174 4.95 4.73 21.13
CA ASP A 174 5.41 3.40 21.56
C ASP A 174 5.53 2.42 20.37
N ARG A 175 6.11 2.91 19.26
CA ARG A 175 6.39 2.18 18.02
C ARG A 175 7.78 2.53 17.52
N ASP A 176 8.18 1.94 16.39
CA ASP A 176 9.46 2.21 15.73
C ASP A 176 9.63 3.71 15.45
N LYS A 177 10.42 4.40 16.29
CA LYS A 177 10.72 5.83 16.14
C LYS A 177 11.61 6.11 14.94
N SER A 178 12.45 5.14 14.55
CA SER A 178 13.45 5.32 13.48
C SER A 178 12.82 5.52 12.09
N LYS A 179 11.52 5.31 11.95
CA LYS A 179 10.79 5.57 10.70
C LYS A 179 10.17 6.96 10.62
N ARG A 180 10.07 7.74 11.74
CA ARG A 180 9.29 8.99 11.78
C ARG A 180 9.87 10.07 10.87
N ASN A 181 11.17 10.32 10.95
CA ASN A 181 11.83 11.27 10.04
C ASN A 181 11.73 10.84 8.57
N LYS A 182 11.85 9.54 8.28
CA LYS A 182 11.65 9.00 6.93
C LYS A 182 10.21 9.13 6.44
N MET A 183 9.22 9.07 7.34
CA MET A 183 7.81 9.36 6.99
C MET A 183 7.65 10.83 6.59
N GLY A 184 8.31 11.75 7.30
CA GLY A 184 8.39 13.15 6.93
C GLY A 184 9.03 13.36 5.56
N GLU A 185 10.17 12.72 5.31
CA GLU A 185 10.87 12.75 4.01
C GLU A 185 9.95 12.24 2.88
N ALA A 186 9.30 11.09 3.06
CA ALA A 186 8.36 10.50 2.10
C ALA A 186 7.17 11.42 1.80
N ALA A 187 6.69 12.18 2.79
CA ALA A 187 5.61 13.14 2.63
C ALA A 187 5.98 14.36 1.78
N THR A 188 7.28 14.62 1.53
CA THR A 188 7.74 15.79 0.78
C THR A 188 7.30 15.80 -0.69
N SER A 189 6.89 14.66 -1.24
CA SER A 189 6.30 14.59 -2.57
C SER A 189 4.91 15.24 -2.66
N ALA A 190 4.17 15.42 -1.55
CA ALA A 190 2.91 16.15 -1.52
C ALA A 190 3.11 17.66 -1.72
N ASP A 191 2.09 18.38 -2.14
CA ASP A 191 2.16 19.84 -2.35
C ASP A 191 1.99 20.61 -1.04
N HIS A 192 1.28 20.05 -0.07
CA HIS A 192 1.14 20.57 1.29
C HIS A 192 1.11 19.41 2.28
N ILE A 193 1.75 19.61 3.42
CA ILE A 193 1.83 18.60 4.48
C ILE A 193 1.16 19.16 5.73
N ILE A 194 0.27 18.39 6.34
CA ILE A 194 -0.30 18.71 7.66
C ILE A 194 0.08 17.57 8.60
N ILE A 195 0.94 17.85 9.56
CA ILE A 195 1.30 16.91 10.61
C ILE A 195 0.28 17.02 11.72
N THR A 196 -0.24 15.88 12.15
CA THR A 196 -1.24 15.81 13.22
C THR A 196 -0.97 14.65 14.16
N ASN A 197 -1.63 14.66 15.31
CA ASN A 197 -1.61 13.52 16.21
C ASN A 197 -2.32 12.31 15.58
N ASP A 198 -1.79 11.11 15.88
CA ASP A 198 -2.48 9.85 15.63
C ASP A 198 -2.78 9.20 17.00
N ASN A 199 -2.21 8.08 17.32
CA ASN A 199 -2.35 7.45 18.64
C ASN A 199 -1.03 7.59 19.42
N PRO A 200 -0.87 8.61 20.29
CA PRO A 200 0.41 8.92 20.92
C PRO A 200 0.79 7.92 22.02
N ARG A 201 -0.16 7.15 22.53
CA ARG A 201 0.01 6.25 23.68
C ARG A 201 0.63 6.98 24.87
N ASN A 202 1.85 6.59 25.30
CA ASN A 202 2.55 7.21 26.42
C ASN A 202 3.54 8.32 26.00
N GLU A 203 3.65 8.62 24.72
CA GLU A 203 4.55 9.67 24.22
C GLU A 203 3.83 11.02 24.05
N ASP A 204 4.59 12.11 24.16
CA ASP A 204 4.06 13.44 23.86
C ASP A 204 3.82 13.58 22.33
N PRO A 205 2.60 13.90 21.87
CA PRO A 205 2.31 14.10 20.46
C PRO A 205 3.14 15.23 19.82
N ILE A 206 3.60 16.21 20.61
CA ILE A 206 4.49 17.27 20.12
C ILE A 206 5.85 16.69 19.73
N ASP A 207 6.41 15.79 20.53
CA ASP A 207 7.70 15.21 20.24
C ASP A 207 7.63 14.24 19.04
N ILE A 208 6.55 13.48 18.92
CA ILE A 208 6.29 12.66 17.72
C ILE A 208 6.26 13.55 16.46
N SER A 209 5.56 14.69 16.54
CA SER A 209 5.45 15.62 15.42
C SER A 209 6.79 16.24 15.05
N LYS A 210 7.64 16.59 16.03
CA LYS A 210 9.01 17.09 15.79
C LYS A 210 9.87 16.06 15.05
N GLU A 211 9.84 14.79 15.47
CA GLU A 211 10.59 13.72 14.82
C GLU A 211 10.16 13.50 13.35
N ILE A 212 8.87 13.72 13.02
CA ILE A 212 8.40 13.71 11.63
C ILE A 212 8.94 14.94 10.88
N LEU A 213 8.88 16.13 11.50
CA LEU A 213 9.36 17.39 10.91
C LEU A 213 10.84 17.36 10.56
N GLU A 214 11.67 16.65 11.32
CA GLU A 214 13.11 16.51 11.03
C GLU A 214 13.39 15.95 9.63
N GLY A 215 12.46 15.20 9.04
CA GLY A 215 12.57 14.67 7.68
C GLY A 215 12.06 15.64 6.59
N ILE A 216 11.51 16.79 6.96
CA ILE A 216 10.87 17.71 6.02
C ILE A 216 11.74 18.95 5.83
N PRO A 217 12.12 19.34 4.58
CA PRO A 217 12.86 20.55 4.32
C PRO A 217 12.11 21.81 4.79
N LEU A 218 12.82 22.79 5.35
CA LEU A 218 12.26 24.02 5.91
C LEU A 218 11.45 24.87 4.92
N ASN A 219 11.74 24.77 3.64
CA ASN A 219 11.02 25.48 2.57
C ASN A 219 9.77 24.76 2.08
N LYS A 220 9.45 23.57 2.63
CA LYS A 220 8.26 22.81 2.28
C LYS A 220 7.03 23.39 2.98
N ASN A 221 5.94 23.57 2.23
CA ASN A 221 4.66 24.00 2.80
C ASN A 221 4.14 22.97 3.81
N THR A 222 4.26 23.30 5.10
CA THR A 222 3.97 22.35 6.20
C THR A 222 3.31 23.08 7.36
N ASP A 223 2.23 22.51 7.85
CA ASP A 223 1.56 22.89 9.09
C ASP A 223 1.64 21.79 10.15
N VAL A 224 1.60 22.15 11.42
CA VAL A 224 1.43 21.22 12.54
C VAL A 224 0.14 21.57 13.27
N ILE A 225 -0.82 20.66 13.25
CA ILE A 225 -2.12 20.80 13.89
C ILE A 225 -2.40 19.52 14.66
N LEU A 226 -2.19 19.56 15.97
CA LEU A 226 -2.28 18.35 16.81
C LEU A 226 -3.70 17.79 16.91
N ASP A 227 -4.71 18.64 16.90
CA ASP A 227 -6.11 18.18 16.82
C ASP A 227 -6.37 17.61 15.42
N ARG A 228 -6.53 16.28 15.34
CA ARG A 228 -6.71 15.58 14.07
C ARG A 228 -7.98 16.00 13.33
N LYS A 229 -9.04 16.32 14.07
CA LYS A 229 -10.29 16.79 13.49
C LYS A 229 -10.10 18.15 12.84
N GLU A 230 -9.43 19.07 13.53
CA GLU A 230 -9.07 20.39 13.00
C GLU A 230 -8.15 20.27 11.78
N ALA A 231 -7.13 19.40 11.84
CA ALA A 231 -6.24 19.14 10.73
C ALA A 231 -7.00 18.68 9.47
N ILE A 232 -7.94 17.75 9.63
CA ILE A 232 -8.78 17.26 8.53
C ILE A 232 -9.66 18.38 7.97
N TYR A 233 -10.34 19.15 8.82
CA TYR A 233 -11.17 20.26 8.37
C TYR A 233 -10.36 21.30 7.58
N LYS A 234 -9.19 21.70 8.10
CA LYS A 234 -8.32 22.67 7.41
C LYS A 234 -7.85 22.14 6.04
N GLY A 235 -7.44 20.86 5.96
CA GLY A 235 -7.06 20.23 4.70
C GLY A 235 -8.21 20.26 3.71
N VAL A 236 -9.39 19.77 4.10
CA VAL A 236 -10.58 19.71 3.23
C VAL A 236 -11.09 21.09 2.82
N GLU A 237 -11.08 22.07 3.71
CA GLU A 237 -11.49 23.45 3.37
C GLU A 237 -10.57 24.08 2.33
N SER A 238 -9.28 23.79 2.37
CA SER A 238 -8.28 24.33 1.45
C SER A 238 -8.30 23.69 0.05
N LEU A 239 -9.00 22.57 -0.15
CA LEU A 239 -9.11 21.88 -1.44
C LEU A 239 -9.93 22.69 -2.45
N LYS A 240 -9.45 22.67 -3.69
CA LYS A 240 -10.15 23.15 -4.89
C LYS A 240 -10.54 21.97 -5.78
N GLU A 241 -11.20 22.26 -6.89
CA GLU A 241 -11.58 21.26 -7.88
C GLU A 241 -10.34 20.52 -8.43
N ASN A 242 -10.43 19.19 -8.54
CA ASN A 242 -9.34 18.28 -8.92
C ASN A 242 -8.11 18.29 -7.97
N GLU A 243 -8.29 18.66 -6.72
CA GLU A 243 -7.32 18.50 -5.64
C GLU A 243 -7.77 17.39 -4.67
N VAL A 244 -6.83 16.80 -3.94
CA VAL A 244 -7.06 15.76 -2.93
C VAL A 244 -6.21 16.01 -1.68
#